data_e010630712c03343a16dadd95bf3ef3d
#
_entry.id   e010630712c03343a16dadd95bf3ef3d
#
_cell.length_a   1.000
_cell.length_b   1.000
_cell.length_c   1.000
_cell.angle_alpha   90.00
_cell.angle_beta   90.00
_cell.angle_gamma   90.00
#
_symmetry.space_group_name_H-M   'P 1'
#
loop_
_entity.id
_entity.type
_entity.pdbx_description
1 polymer ?
#
loop_
_entity_poly.entity_id
_entity_poly.type
_entity_poly.pdbx_seq_one_letter_code
_entity_poly.pdbx_strand_id
1 'polypeptide(L)'
;MASPTAPHILPTDATQTKAWRTLAEHYASLRDTKATLKNWFAEDPQRVQNFTFEFDQFLIDLSKNLATQETLDLLCDLAEEVKLEERRDAMYAGEHINTTENRAVLHTALRRPATEAGTLIVDGQDVVADVHQTLNKMYAFCDRVRSGEWKGVSGKPIKTVVSIGIGGSDLGPVMVYEALKPFADAGITARFVSNIDPVDLGEKTEDLDPETTLFVIVSKTFTTLETLTNARCARTWLLEKLAEQGVIDGSDAQKAEAIRKHFVAVSTALDLVEDFGIDPKNAFGFWNWVGGRYSVDSAVGLVLAIVFGPQRFAEFLSGFNTVDEYFKNTPLRQNVVTLMGLLNVWYVNFFGAASHAVLPYSQYLHRFPAYLQQLTMESNGKSTRWDGTAVTSKTGEIFWGEAGTNGQHAFYQLIHQGTQIIPADFIAFVNTAFATKDADLDVHELFLSNFFAQTKALAFGKTADEVRAEGTPEWMVSARVFEGNRPTTSIFGKELNPRAIGTLIALYEHITFVEGVVWGIDSFDQWGVELGKQLAKQIFPAIHNDEELAKQDASTQSLVDFYRRNRT
;
A
#
# COMPACT_ATOMS: atom_id res chain seq x y z
N MET A 1 -16.72 -17.51 17.73
CA MET A 1 -17.01 -16.54 16.64
C MET A 1 -18.51 -16.49 16.50
N ALA A 2 -19.11 -15.31 16.52
CA ALA A 2 -20.54 -15.17 16.19
C ALA A 2 -20.74 -15.62 14.73
N SER A 3 -21.88 -16.27 14.46
CA SER A 3 -22.21 -16.65 13.08
C SER A 3 -22.35 -15.39 12.22
N PRO A 4 -21.81 -15.38 10.99
CA PRO A 4 -21.95 -14.23 10.10
C PRO A 4 -23.43 -13.93 9.90
N THR A 5 -23.81 -12.68 10.17
CA THR A 5 -25.15 -12.15 9.85
C THR A 5 -25.19 -11.75 8.39
N ALA A 6 -26.35 -11.89 7.74
CA ALA A 6 -26.51 -11.41 6.36
C ALA A 6 -26.22 -9.90 6.28
N PRO A 7 -25.55 -9.41 5.24
CA PRO A 7 -25.24 -8.00 5.09
C PRO A 7 -26.50 -7.15 5.04
N HIS A 8 -26.50 -6.03 5.77
CA HIS A 8 -27.61 -5.08 5.77
C HIS A 8 -27.76 -4.38 4.41
N ILE A 9 -26.62 -4.05 3.77
CA ILE A 9 -26.57 -3.48 2.43
C ILE A 9 -26.16 -4.60 1.48
N LEU A 10 -27.07 -5.03 0.61
CA LEU A 10 -26.76 -6.03 -0.42
C LEU A 10 -25.96 -5.39 -1.57
N PRO A 11 -25.03 -6.13 -2.19
CA PRO A 11 -24.32 -5.65 -3.36
C PRO A 11 -25.28 -5.49 -4.53
N THR A 12 -25.12 -4.43 -5.30
CA THR A 12 -25.77 -4.29 -6.59
C THR A 12 -24.88 -4.89 -7.68
N ASP A 13 -25.44 -5.71 -8.56
CA ASP A 13 -24.71 -6.12 -9.76
C ASP A 13 -24.60 -4.93 -10.71
N ALA A 14 -23.43 -4.30 -10.75
CA ALA A 14 -23.16 -3.14 -11.58
C ALA A 14 -23.55 -3.37 -13.05
N THR A 15 -23.32 -4.57 -13.59
CA THR A 15 -23.62 -4.91 -14.98
C THR A 15 -25.12 -4.91 -15.31
N GLN A 16 -26.00 -4.98 -14.30
CA GLN A 16 -27.45 -4.94 -14.47
C GLN A 16 -28.03 -3.53 -14.32
N THR A 17 -27.22 -2.54 -13.96
CA THR A 17 -27.66 -1.16 -13.78
C THR A 17 -27.92 -0.48 -15.13
N LYS A 18 -28.72 0.58 -15.12
CA LYS A 18 -28.94 1.42 -16.31
C LYS A 18 -27.64 2.17 -16.67
N ALA A 19 -26.97 2.72 -15.67
CA ALA A 19 -25.72 3.46 -15.85
C ALA A 19 -24.65 2.62 -16.55
N TRP A 20 -24.50 1.34 -16.17
CA TRP A 20 -23.54 0.45 -16.85
C TRP A 20 -23.86 0.27 -18.34
N ARG A 21 -25.13 0.05 -18.68
CA ARG A 21 -25.53 -0.08 -20.08
C ARG A 21 -25.28 1.20 -20.87
N THR A 22 -25.61 2.35 -20.29
CA THR A 22 -25.34 3.65 -20.92
C THR A 22 -23.84 3.90 -21.08
N LEU A 23 -23.01 3.52 -20.08
CA LEU A 23 -21.55 3.58 -20.20
C LEU A 23 -21.01 2.68 -21.33
N ALA A 24 -21.59 1.49 -21.51
CA ALA A 24 -21.20 0.59 -22.59
C ALA A 24 -21.54 1.18 -23.98
N GLU A 25 -22.71 1.82 -24.13
CA GLU A 25 -23.11 2.54 -25.34
C GLU A 25 -22.21 3.76 -25.57
N HIS A 26 -21.91 4.53 -24.54
CA HIS A 26 -21.00 5.66 -24.58
C HIS A 26 -19.59 5.24 -25.01
N TYR A 27 -19.04 4.16 -24.43
CA TYR A 27 -17.75 3.59 -24.82
C TYR A 27 -17.72 3.19 -26.31
N ALA A 28 -18.77 2.52 -26.78
CA ALA A 28 -18.90 2.14 -28.19
C ALA A 28 -18.88 3.37 -29.11
N SER A 29 -19.60 4.43 -28.75
CA SER A 29 -19.61 5.72 -29.48
C SER A 29 -18.21 6.37 -29.51
N LEU A 30 -17.50 6.42 -28.39
CA LEU A 30 -16.14 6.98 -28.34
C LEU A 30 -15.16 6.21 -29.23
N ARG A 31 -15.27 4.89 -29.27
CA ARG A 31 -14.45 4.02 -30.12
C ARG A 31 -14.77 4.22 -31.60
N ASP A 32 -16.06 4.27 -31.96
CA ASP A 32 -16.50 4.37 -33.37
C ASP A 32 -16.17 5.74 -33.96
N THR A 33 -16.21 6.80 -33.17
CA THR A 33 -15.80 8.17 -33.59
C THR A 33 -14.27 8.33 -33.61
N LYS A 34 -13.51 7.33 -33.16
CA LYS A 34 -12.05 7.41 -32.99
C LYS A 34 -11.62 8.65 -32.21
N ALA A 35 -12.36 8.95 -31.15
CA ALA A 35 -12.10 10.09 -30.30
C ALA A 35 -10.67 10.05 -29.75
N THR A 36 -9.99 11.19 -29.73
CA THR A 36 -8.61 11.32 -29.28
C THR A 36 -8.45 12.42 -28.24
N LEU A 37 -7.51 12.26 -27.33
CA LEU A 37 -7.13 13.32 -26.40
C LEU A 37 -6.73 14.61 -27.15
N LYS A 38 -6.01 14.48 -28.27
CA LYS A 38 -5.61 15.64 -29.08
C LYS A 38 -6.82 16.46 -29.56
N ASN A 39 -7.88 15.78 -30.02
CA ASN A 39 -9.12 16.44 -30.45
C ASN A 39 -9.85 17.06 -29.26
N TRP A 40 -10.02 16.33 -28.16
CA TRP A 40 -10.72 16.84 -26.98
C TRP A 40 -10.04 18.07 -26.36
N PHE A 41 -8.70 18.12 -26.34
CA PHE A 41 -7.97 19.32 -25.91
C PHE A 41 -8.13 20.50 -26.88
N ALA A 42 -8.35 20.25 -28.18
CA ALA A 42 -8.59 21.28 -29.15
C ALA A 42 -10.04 21.82 -29.14
N GLU A 43 -11.00 20.92 -28.88
CA GLU A 43 -12.43 21.19 -28.89
C GLU A 43 -12.97 21.76 -27.59
N ASP A 44 -12.38 21.37 -26.44
CA ASP A 44 -12.77 21.81 -25.09
C ASP A 44 -11.66 22.64 -24.43
N PRO A 45 -11.69 23.96 -24.54
CA PRO A 45 -10.72 24.86 -23.89
C PRO A 45 -10.78 24.82 -22.36
N GLN A 46 -11.88 24.34 -21.79
CA GLN A 46 -12.05 24.23 -20.33
C GLN A 46 -11.67 22.85 -19.76
N ARG A 47 -11.30 21.91 -20.62
CA ARG A 47 -10.99 20.53 -20.21
C ARG A 47 -10.02 20.46 -19.02
N VAL A 48 -8.91 21.20 -19.08
CA VAL A 48 -7.94 21.20 -17.99
C VAL A 48 -8.58 21.72 -16.69
N GLN A 49 -9.34 22.80 -16.77
CA GLN A 49 -10.00 23.38 -15.59
C GLN A 49 -11.03 22.41 -14.98
N ASN A 50 -11.81 21.72 -15.83
CA ASN A 50 -12.86 20.81 -15.38
C ASN A 50 -12.34 19.48 -14.84
N PHE A 51 -11.11 19.08 -15.24
CA PHE A 51 -10.50 17.80 -14.89
C PHE A 51 -9.31 17.94 -13.91
N THR A 52 -9.04 19.12 -13.38
CA THR A 52 -7.95 19.36 -12.43
C THR A 52 -8.51 19.77 -11.08
N PHE A 53 -7.97 19.14 -10.04
CA PHE A 53 -8.41 19.30 -8.65
C PHE A 53 -7.22 19.70 -7.79
N GLU A 54 -7.37 20.78 -7.02
CA GLU A 54 -6.45 21.10 -5.94
C GLU A 54 -6.98 20.48 -4.65
N PHE A 55 -6.18 19.63 -4.03
CA PHE A 55 -6.54 18.94 -2.81
C PHE A 55 -5.33 18.86 -1.87
N ASP A 56 -5.47 19.41 -0.65
CA ASP A 56 -4.39 19.52 0.33
C ASP A 56 -3.15 20.20 -0.31
N GLN A 57 -2.05 19.51 -0.43
CA GLN A 57 -0.84 20.02 -1.07
C GLN A 57 -0.61 19.46 -2.50
N PHE A 58 -1.62 18.82 -3.08
CA PHE A 58 -1.54 18.19 -4.39
C PHE A 58 -2.42 18.89 -5.43
N LEU A 59 -1.91 18.93 -6.64
CA LEU A 59 -2.66 19.14 -7.87
C LEU A 59 -2.86 17.77 -8.52
N ILE A 60 -4.11 17.36 -8.72
CA ILE A 60 -4.46 16.09 -9.36
C ILE A 60 -5.10 16.43 -10.71
N ASP A 61 -4.42 16.08 -11.80
CA ASP A 61 -4.86 16.33 -13.17
C ASP A 61 -5.34 15.04 -13.84
N LEU A 62 -6.63 14.94 -14.05
CA LEU A 62 -7.31 13.85 -14.76
C LEU A 62 -7.49 14.16 -16.25
N SER A 63 -7.07 15.33 -16.75
CA SER A 63 -7.39 15.81 -18.10
C SER A 63 -6.85 14.92 -19.22
N LYS A 64 -5.79 14.14 -18.95
CA LYS A 64 -5.20 13.20 -19.91
C LYS A 64 -5.76 11.78 -19.79
N ASN A 65 -6.90 11.60 -19.12
CA ASN A 65 -7.64 10.34 -19.14
C ASN A 65 -8.56 10.24 -20.37
N LEU A 66 -8.84 9.02 -20.82
CA LEU A 66 -9.76 8.73 -21.95
C LEU A 66 -11.21 8.81 -21.48
N ALA A 67 -11.58 9.96 -20.99
CA ALA A 67 -12.90 10.30 -20.47
C ALA A 67 -13.31 11.71 -20.88
N THR A 68 -14.60 11.90 -21.14
CA THR A 68 -15.25 13.21 -21.32
C THR A 68 -16.00 13.59 -20.04
N GLN A 69 -16.55 14.80 -19.96
CA GLN A 69 -17.43 15.16 -18.83
C GLN A 69 -18.63 14.20 -18.74
N GLU A 70 -19.22 13.84 -19.88
CA GLU A 70 -20.30 12.85 -19.94
C GLU A 70 -19.85 11.49 -19.37
N THR A 71 -18.61 11.07 -19.65
CA THR A 71 -18.06 9.83 -19.05
C THR A 71 -18.03 9.90 -17.53
N LEU A 72 -17.53 11.01 -16.95
CA LEU A 72 -17.48 11.20 -15.50
C LEU A 72 -18.89 11.25 -14.89
N ASP A 73 -19.84 11.92 -15.55
CA ASP A 73 -21.22 11.99 -15.08
C ASP A 73 -21.88 10.60 -15.05
N LEU A 74 -21.71 9.81 -16.11
CA LEU A 74 -22.22 8.44 -16.18
C LEU A 74 -21.56 7.49 -15.17
N LEU A 75 -20.27 7.69 -14.90
CA LEU A 75 -19.57 6.94 -13.85
C LEU A 75 -20.10 7.30 -12.45
N CYS A 76 -20.43 8.56 -12.22
CA CYS A 76 -21.07 8.98 -10.97
C CYS A 76 -22.51 8.42 -10.85
N ASP A 77 -23.28 8.38 -11.95
CA ASP A 77 -24.59 7.73 -11.98
C ASP A 77 -24.47 6.23 -11.63
N LEU A 78 -23.41 5.55 -12.11
CA LEU A 78 -23.12 4.17 -11.71
C LEU A 78 -22.83 4.07 -10.21
N ALA A 79 -22.02 4.97 -9.65
CA ALA A 79 -21.72 5.00 -8.21
C ALA A 79 -22.99 5.19 -7.36
N GLU A 80 -23.91 6.04 -7.82
CA GLU A 80 -25.23 6.23 -7.17
C GLU A 80 -26.07 4.93 -7.24
N GLU A 81 -26.15 4.28 -8.41
CA GLU A 81 -26.96 3.05 -8.58
C GLU A 81 -26.39 1.87 -7.76
N VAL A 82 -25.07 1.78 -7.57
CA VAL A 82 -24.46 0.75 -6.72
C VAL A 82 -24.37 1.15 -5.24
N LYS A 83 -24.93 2.31 -4.87
CA LYS A 83 -25.04 2.80 -3.49
C LYS A 83 -23.68 3.03 -2.81
N LEU A 84 -22.74 3.63 -3.54
CA LEU A 84 -21.41 3.90 -3.03
C LEU A 84 -21.43 4.73 -1.74
N GLU A 85 -22.23 5.79 -1.68
CA GLU A 85 -22.31 6.66 -0.51
C GLU A 85 -22.90 5.94 0.71
N GLU A 86 -23.95 5.11 0.53
CA GLU A 86 -24.52 4.30 1.62
C GLU A 86 -23.45 3.35 2.21
N ARG A 87 -22.66 2.70 1.34
CA ARG A 87 -21.59 1.78 1.77
C ARG A 87 -20.44 2.51 2.45
N ARG A 88 -20.08 3.70 1.95
CA ARG A 88 -19.12 4.60 2.58
C ARG A 88 -19.57 5.01 3.99
N ASP A 89 -20.79 5.48 4.10
CA ASP A 89 -21.34 5.95 5.36
C ASP A 89 -21.45 4.82 6.39
N ALA A 90 -21.79 3.60 5.96
CA ALA A 90 -21.76 2.39 6.78
C ALA A 90 -20.35 2.08 7.31
N MET A 91 -19.30 2.25 6.47
CA MET A 91 -17.91 2.12 6.91
C MET A 91 -17.57 3.11 8.01
N TYR A 92 -17.87 4.40 7.81
CA TYR A 92 -17.57 5.44 8.79
C TYR A 92 -18.42 5.33 10.08
N ALA A 93 -19.58 4.71 10.01
CA ALA A 93 -20.43 4.41 11.15
C ALA A 93 -19.96 3.19 11.95
N GLY A 94 -19.01 2.42 11.43
CA GLY A 94 -18.51 1.20 12.07
C GLY A 94 -19.42 -0.01 11.90
N GLU A 95 -20.26 -0.03 10.86
CA GLU A 95 -21.00 -1.23 10.51
C GLU A 95 -20.05 -2.34 10.06
N HIS A 96 -20.45 -3.60 10.27
CA HIS A 96 -19.63 -4.76 9.93
C HIS A 96 -19.62 -5.01 8.41
N ILE A 97 -19.00 -4.11 7.65
CA ILE A 97 -18.92 -4.20 6.19
C ILE A 97 -17.92 -5.24 5.68
N ASN A 98 -16.98 -5.72 6.49
CA ASN A 98 -16.25 -6.96 6.22
C ASN A 98 -17.17 -8.13 6.63
N THR A 99 -17.98 -8.57 5.70
CA THR A 99 -19.09 -9.49 5.95
C THR A 99 -18.63 -10.91 6.21
N THR A 100 -17.57 -11.38 5.51
CA THR A 100 -17.08 -12.75 5.60
C THR A 100 -16.38 -13.03 6.94
N GLU A 101 -15.83 -12.02 7.60
CA GLU A 101 -15.22 -12.11 8.91
C GLU A 101 -16.10 -11.51 10.03
N ASN A 102 -17.24 -10.92 9.68
CA ASN A 102 -18.15 -10.21 10.59
C ASN A 102 -17.42 -9.16 11.43
N ARG A 103 -16.78 -8.20 10.77
CA ARG A 103 -15.99 -7.13 11.40
C ARG A 103 -16.34 -5.76 10.84
N ALA A 104 -16.28 -4.75 11.70
CA ALA A 104 -16.21 -3.38 11.25
C ALA A 104 -14.91 -3.12 10.47
N VAL A 105 -14.89 -2.08 9.65
CA VAL A 105 -13.72 -1.60 8.91
C VAL A 105 -13.49 -0.15 9.30
N LEU A 106 -12.52 0.09 10.19
CA LEU A 106 -12.34 1.38 10.85
C LEU A 106 -10.88 1.85 10.83
N HIS A 107 -10.12 1.51 9.77
CA HIS A 107 -8.80 2.12 9.58
C HIS A 107 -8.87 3.65 9.60
N THR A 108 -9.97 4.26 9.13
CA THR A 108 -10.22 5.70 9.21
C THR A 108 -10.27 6.24 10.64
N ALA A 109 -10.61 5.41 11.64
CA ALA A 109 -10.63 5.84 13.03
C ALA A 109 -9.22 6.01 13.64
N LEU A 110 -8.19 5.37 13.05
CA LEU A 110 -6.79 5.46 13.53
C LEU A 110 -6.23 6.88 13.48
N ARG A 111 -6.79 7.74 12.65
CA ARG A 111 -6.30 9.08 12.34
C ARG A 111 -7.30 10.21 12.69
N ARG A 112 -8.42 9.87 13.35
CA ARG A 112 -9.37 10.86 13.85
C ARG A 112 -8.79 11.66 15.00
N PRO A 113 -9.12 12.97 15.13
CA PRO A 113 -8.63 13.81 16.23
C PRO A 113 -9.09 13.29 17.60
N ALA A 114 -8.26 13.47 18.63
CA ALA A 114 -8.61 13.11 20.01
C ALA A 114 -9.89 13.81 20.53
N THR A 115 -10.21 14.96 19.99
CA THR A 115 -11.43 15.72 20.32
C THR A 115 -12.71 15.00 19.92
N GLU A 116 -12.61 13.96 19.09
CA GLU A 116 -13.74 13.14 18.65
C GLU A 116 -13.95 11.89 19.52
N ALA A 117 -13.21 11.72 20.62
CA ALA A 117 -13.49 10.68 21.62
C ALA A 117 -14.95 10.75 22.09
N GLY A 118 -15.60 9.60 22.20
CA GLY A 118 -17.03 9.49 22.52
C GLY A 118 -17.98 9.62 21.34
N THR A 119 -17.49 9.90 20.12
CA THR A 119 -18.36 10.09 18.94
C THR A 119 -18.55 8.81 18.11
N LEU A 120 -17.68 7.79 18.28
CA LEU A 120 -17.75 6.53 17.57
C LEU A 120 -17.68 5.35 18.55
N ILE A 121 -18.85 4.80 18.85
CA ILE A 121 -18.99 3.62 19.71
C ILE A 121 -19.32 2.41 18.85
N VAL A 122 -18.44 1.43 18.78
CA VAL A 122 -18.62 0.20 17.99
C VAL A 122 -18.38 -1.00 18.89
N ASP A 123 -19.29 -1.96 18.88
CA ASP A 123 -19.28 -3.16 19.73
C ASP A 123 -19.09 -2.84 21.24
N GLY A 124 -19.60 -1.69 21.67
CA GLY A 124 -19.48 -1.21 23.06
C GLY A 124 -18.16 -0.54 23.41
N GLN A 125 -17.25 -0.33 22.44
CA GLN A 125 -15.97 0.34 22.62
C GLN A 125 -16.00 1.76 22.06
N ASP A 126 -15.40 2.71 22.76
CA ASP A 126 -15.08 4.03 22.22
C ASP A 126 -13.81 3.92 21.38
N VAL A 127 -13.99 3.74 20.09
CA VAL A 127 -12.91 3.45 19.15
C VAL A 127 -11.85 4.57 19.13
N VAL A 128 -12.27 5.83 19.16
CA VAL A 128 -11.34 6.96 19.08
C VAL A 128 -10.55 7.11 20.39
N ALA A 129 -11.20 6.94 21.54
CA ALA A 129 -10.50 6.98 22.82
C ALA A 129 -9.44 5.86 22.94
N ASP A 130 -9.77 4.64 22.51
CA ASP A 130 -8.86 3.49 22.52
C ASP A 130 -7.65 3.72 21.61
N VAL A 131 -7.86 4.30 20.41
CA VAL A 131 -6.78 4.67 19.49
C VAL A 131 -5.82 5.64 20.16
N HIS A 132 -6.33 6.73 20.75
CA HIS A 132 -5.49 7.74 21.39
C HIS A 132 -4.78 7.21 22.65
N GLN A 133 -5.39 6.29 23.40
CA GLN A 133 -4.71 5.61 24.49
C GLN A 133 -3.48 4.84 23.98
N THR A 134 -3.62 4.10 22.88
CA THR A 134 -2.50 3.37 22.26
C THR A 134 -1.45 4.31 21.68
N LEU A 135 -1.84 5.37 20.98
CA LEU A 135 -0.91 6.38 20.45
C LEU A 135 -0.10 7.04 21.57
N ASN A 136 -0.74 7.44 22.68
CA ASN A 136 -0.05 8.02 23.82
C ASN A 136 0.97 7.07 24.43
N LYS A 137 0.64 5.77 24.53
CA LYS A 137 1.57 4.74 24.99
C LYS A 137 2.76 4.58 24.04
N MET A 138 2.50 4.58 22.72
CA MET A 138 3.53 4.52 21.69
C MET A 138 4.46 5.75 21.77
N TYR A 139 3.91 6.94 21.84
CA TYR A 139 4.68 8.19 21.89
C TYR A 139 5.56 8.27 23.13
N ALA A 140 5.04 7.91 24.30
CA ALA A 140 5.84 7.86 25.52
C ALA A 140 7.00 6.84 25.43
N PHE A 141 6.80 5.71 24.76
CA PHE A 141 7.88 4.75 24.50
C PHE A 141 8.89 5.31 23.49
N CYS A 142 8.43 5.93 22.41
CA CYS A 142 9.30 6.55 21.41
C CYS A 142 10.20 7.64 22.03
N ASP A 143 9.64 8.50 22.89
CA ASP A 143 10.41 9.53 23.57
C ASP A 143 11.52 8.94 24.46
N ARG A 144 11.25 7.85 25.17
CA ARG A 144 12.26 7.16 25.98
C ARG A 144 13.37 6.53 25.14
N VAL A 145 13.04 5.97 23.97
CA VAL A 145 14.05 5.42 23.05
C VAL A 145 14.90 6.56 22.46
N ARG A 146 14.25 7.61 21.96
CA ARG A 146 14.89 8.75 21.27
C ARG A 146 15.76 9.60 22.21
N SER A 147 15.35 9.77 23.47
CA SER A 147 16.13 10.47 24.48
C SER A 147 17.32 9.67 25.03
N GLY A 148 17.39 8.36 24.73
CA GLY A 148 18.38 7.45 25.32
C GLY A 148 18.07 7.05 26.76
N GLU A 149 16.86 7.30 27.27
CA GLU A 149 16.37 6.76 28.54
C GLU A 149 16.16 5.24 28.46
N TRP A 150 15.57 4.76 27.35
CA TRP A 150 15.53 3.34 27.03
C TRP A 150 16.88 2.89 26.49
N LYS A 151 17.46 1.89 27.14
CA LYS A 151 18.81 1.40 26.84
C LYS A 151 18.81 -0.11 26.67
N GLY A 152 19.76 -0.61 25.88
CA GLY A 152 20.10 -2.03 25.83
C GLY A 152 20.61 -2.55 27.17
N VAL A 153 20.79 -3.84 27.27
CA VAL A 153 21.24 -4.53 28.52
C VAL A 153 22.57 -4.02 29.03
N SER A 154 23.45 -3.55 28.17
CA SER A 154 24.76 -2.96 28.52
C SER A 154 24.67 -1.51 29.04
N GLY A 155 23.49 -0.89 28.98
CA GLY A 155 23.29 0.52 29.32
C GLY A 155 23.57 1.50 28.19
N LYS A 156 23.87 1.04 26.96
CA LYS A 156 24.03 1.88 25.77
C LYS A 156 22.66 2.27 25.20
N PRO A 157 22.52 3.48 24.63
CA PRO A 157 21.28 3.90 23.95
C PRO A 157 21.10 3.12 22.63
N ILE A 158 19.85 2.96 22.21
CA ILE A 158 19.48 2.30 20.96
C ILE A 158 19.86 3.18 19.77
N LYS A 159 20.46 2.56 18.74
CA LYS A 159 20.83 3.21 17.47
C LYS A 159 20.13 2.57 16.25
N THR A 160 19.78 1.29 16.36
CA THR A 160 19.10 0.60 15.27
C THR A 160 17.85 -0.10 15.78
N VAL A 161 16.75 0.06 15.06
CA VAL A 161 15.49 -0.66 15.28
C VAL A 161 15.30 -1.63 14.14
N VAL A 162 15.16 -2.92 14.45
CA VAL A 162 14.85 -3.97 13.47
C VAL A 162 13.39 -4.35 13.60
N SER A 163 12.58 -4.01 12.60
CA SER A 163 11.18 -4.41 12.53
C SER A 163 11.06 -5.79 11.88
N ILE A 164 10.46 -6.75 12.57
CA ILE A 164 10.23 -8.12 12.09
C ILE A 164 8.74 -8.31 11.89
N GLY A 165 8.31 -8.35 10.63
CA GLY A 165 6.90 -8.48 10.25
C GLY A 165 6.78 -8.96 8.81
N ILE A 166 5.60 -9.34 8.35
CA ILE A 166 5.36 -9.76 6.96
C ILE A 166 4.05 -9.18 6.44
N GLY A 167 3.93 -9.02 5.13
CA GLY A 167 2.75 -8.46 4.49
C GLY A 167 2.45 -7.04 4.97
N GLY A 168 1.24 -6.79 5.48
CA GLY A 168 0.85 -5.47 6.00
C GLY A 168 1.66 -4.98 7.19
N SER A 169 2.32 -5.90 7.93
CA SER A 169 3.24 -5.56 9.02
C SER A 169 4.64 -5.13 8.55
N ASP A 170 4.94 -5.23 7.26
CA ASP A 170 6.23 -4.87 6.66
C ASP A 170 6.09 -3.81 5.54
N LEU A 171 5.24 -4.07 4.53
CA LEU A 171 5.19 -3.27 3.30
C LEU A 171 4.90 -1.79 3.55
N GLY A 172 3.92 -1.48 4.41
CA GLY A 172 3.62 -0.10 4.80
C GLY A 172 4.79 0.56 5.53
N PRO A 173 5.27 -0.01 6.64
CA PRO A 173 6.42 0.51 7.39
C PRO A 173 7.68 0.73 6.56
N VAL A 174 8.10 -0.25 5.74
CA VAL A 174 9.31 -0.08 4.91
C VAL A 174 9.12 0.99 3.84
N MET A 175 7.94 1.06 3.21
CA MET A 175 7.65 2.07 2.20
C MET A 175 7.69 3.49 2.79
N VAL A 176 7.03 3.71 3.94
CA VAL A 176 7.03 5.02 4.62
C VAL A 176 8.42 5.38 5.14
N TYR A 177 9.18 4.41 5.66
CA TYR A 177 10.56 4.64 6.07
C TYR A 177 11.42 5.13 4.91
N GLU A 178 11.36 4.45 3.75
CA GLU A 178 12.08 4.86 2.55
C GLU A 178 11.64 6.27 2.09
N ALA A 179 10.33 6.55 2.09
CA ALA A 179 9.78 7.83 1.68
C ALA A 179 10.25 9.00 2.57
N LEU A 180 10.41 8.76 3.86
CA LEU A 180 10.69 9.79 4.85
C LEU A 180 12.14 9.81 5.38
N LYS A 181 13.07 9.07 4.77
CA LYS A 181 14.49 9.04 5.19
C LYS A 181 15.09 10.43 5.47
N PRO A 182 14.84 11.49 4.68
CA PRO A 182 15.36 12.81 4.97
C PRO A 182 14.91 13.41 6.30
N PHE A 183 13.84 12.89 6.89
CA PHE A 183 13.25 13.36 8.14
C PHE A 183 13.76 12.61 9.39
N ALA A 184 14.61 11.60 9.24
CA ALA A 184 15.22 10.90 10.36
C ALA A 184 16.26 11.80 11.04
N ASP A 185 16.08 12.13 12.31
CA ASP A 185 16.87 13.16 13.00
C ASP A 185 17.57 12.72 14.30
N ALA A 186 17.13 11.60 14.89
CA ALA A 186 17.66 11.18 16.20
C ALA A 186 18.89 10.28 16.13
N GLY A 187 19.49 10.08 14.96
CA GLY A 187 20.58 9.13 14.77
C GLY A 187 20.17 7.67 14.96
N ILE A 188 18.86 7.38 14.91
CA ILE A 188 18.29 6.03 14.94
C ILE A 188 17.92 5.64 13.52
N THR A 189 18.36 4.44 13.10
CA THR A 189 18.03 3.86 11.79
C THR A 189 17.07 2.69 11.95
N ALA A 190 16.31 2.37 10.90
CA ALA A 190 15.48 1.17 10.88
C ALA A 190 15.98 0.16 9.84
N ARG A 191 15.76 -1.13 10.14
CA ARG A 191 15.87 -2.25 9.22
C ARG A 191 14.60 -3.07 9.28
N PHE A 192 14.29 -3.76 8.18
CA PHE A 192 13.05 -4.51 8.04
C PHE A 192 13.38 -5.94 7.61
N VAL A 193 12.87 -6.92 8.38
CA VAL A 193 13.01 -8.35 8.13
C VAL A 193 11.63 -8.94 7.95
N SER A 194 11.35 -9.45 6.75
CA SER A 194 10.03 -9.98 6.41
C SER A 194 10.07 -11.39 5.86
N ASN A 195 11.03 -11.71 5.00
CA ASN A 195 11.12 -13.02 4.38
C ASN A 195 11.66 -14.05 5.36
N ILE A 196 11.10 -15.28 5.30
CA ILE A 196 11.63 -16.43 6.06
C ILE A 196 12.91 -17.00 5.44
N ASP A 197 13.31 -16.54 4.25
CA ASP A 197 14.62 -16.84 3.68
C ASP A 197 15.71 -16.38 4.67
N PRO A 198 16.62 -17.29 5.12
CA PRO A 198 17.66 -16.95 6.10
C PRO A 198 18.56 -15.79 5.69
N VAL A 199 18.68 -15.52 4.39
CA VAL A 199 19.46 -14.39 3.85
C VAL A 199 18.91 -13.06 4.34
N ASP A 200 17.58 -12.91 4.43
CA ASP A 200 16.96 -11.63 4.81
C ASP A 200 17.34 -11.20 6.24
N LEU A 201 17.25 -12.10 7.20
CA LEU A 201 17.70 -11.79 8.57
C LEU A 201 19.23 -11.70 8.65
N GLY A 202 19.96 -12.62 7.98
CA GLY A 202 21.42 -12.69 8.01
C GLY A 202 22.07 -11.37 7.57
N GLU A 203 21.77 -10.91 6.37
CA GLU A 203 22.29 -9.64 5.83
C GLU A 203 21.88 -8.42 6.67
N LYS A 204 20.65 -8.43 7.22
CA LYS A 204 20.16 -7.30 8.01
C LYS A 204 20.78 -7.21 9.42
N THR A 205 21.41 -8.28 9.91
CA THR A 205 22.02 -8.32 11.25
C THR A 205 23.55 -8.41 11.22
N GLU A 206 24.18 -8.67 10.07
CA GLU A 206 25.63 -8.94 9.93
C GLU A 206 26.50 -7.85 10.54
N ASP A 207 26.18 -6.57 10.29
CA ASP A 207 26.97 -5.40 10.71
C ASP A 207 26.36 -4.67 11.93
N LEU A 208 25.36 -5.25 12.60
CA LEU A 208 24.72 -4.62 13.77
C LEU A 208 25.54 -4.80 15.05
N ASP A 209 25.58 -3.73 15.87
CA ASP A 209 26.01 -3.80 17.25
C ASP A 209 24.84 -4.31 18.12
N PRO A 210 24.94 -5.53 18.70
CA PRO A 210 23.86 -6.11 19.49
C PRO A 210 23.53 -5.28 20.74
N GLU A 211 24.48 -4.52 21.30
CA GLU A 211 24.24 -3.68 22.46
C GLU A 211 23.31 -2.49 22.21
N THR A 212 23.19 -2.06 20.94
CA THR A 212 22.45 -0.86 20.55
C THR A 212 21.28 -1.17 19.60
N THR A 213 20.92 -2.45 19.44
CA THR A 213 19.84 -2.91 18.56
C THR A 213 18.57 -3.20 19.34
N LEU A 214 17.43 -2.70 18.87
CA LEU A 214 16.07 -2.98 19.36
C LEU A 214 15.28 -3.73 18.29
N PHE A 215 14.67 -4.85 18.64
CA PHE A 215 13.79 -5.60 17.76
C PHE A 215 12.32 -5.29 18.07
N VAL A 216 11.53 -4.99 17.04
CA VAL A 216 10.08 -4.82 17.11
C VAL A 216 9.42 -5.98 16.38
N ILE A 217 8.77 -6.89 17.12
CA ILE A 217 8.08 -8.05 16.54
C ILE A 217 6.65 -7.62 16.21
N VAL A 218 6.30 -7.59 14.93
CA VAL A 218 4.99 -7.12 14.45
C VAL A 218 4.14 -8.30 13.99
N SER A 219 3.29 -8.80 14.89
CA SER A 219 2.36 -9.91 14.62
C SER A 219 1.14 -9.81 15.49
N LYS A 220 -0.04 -9.51 14.93
CA LYS A 220 -1.28 -9.29 15.66
C LYS A 220 -1.62 -10.44 16.61
N THR A 221 -1.55 -11.68 16.12
CA THR A 221 -1.86 -12.91 16.87
C THR A 221 -0.64 -13.54 17.51
N PHE A 222 0.56 -13.04 17.25
CA PHE A 222 1.84 -13.58 17.68
C PHE A 222 2.03 -15.07 17.30
N THR A 223 1.46 -15.48 16.15
CA THR A 223 1.48 -16.87 15.63
C THR A 223 1.91 -16.98 14.19
N THR A 224 2.20 -15.84 13.52
CA THR A 224 2.63 -15.84 12.12
C THR A 224 3.96 -16.55 11.98
N LEU A 225 4.00 -17.63 11.19
CA LEU A 225 5.14 -18.56 11.11
C LEU A 225 6.44 -17.83 10.76
N GLU A 226 6.43 -17.04 9.70
CA GLU A 226 7.60 -16.31 9.19
C GLU A 226 8.13 -15.34 10.24
N THR A 227 7.25 -14.50 10.78
CA THR A 227 7.59 -13.49 11.78
C THR A 227 8.17 -14.12 13.04
N LEU A 228 7.52 -15.16 13.58
CA LEU A 228 7.99 -15.79 14.82
C LEU A 228 9.26 -16.62 14.62
N THR A 229 9.47 -17.19 13.43
CA THR A 229 10.73 -17.86 13.09
C THR A 229 11.88 -16.87 13.03
N ASN A 230 11.72 -15.77 12.28
CA ASN A 230 12.73 -14.71 12.22
C ASN A 230 12.98 -14.09 13.61
N ALA A 231 11.94 -13.88 14.42
CA ALA A 231 12.09 -13.35 15.78
C ALA A 231 12.88 -14.29 16.70
N ARG A 232 12.66 -15.61 16.63
CA ARG A 232 13.46 -16.59 17.39
C ARG A 232 14.92 -16.63 16.93
N CYS A 233 15.17 -16.58 15.63
CA CYS A 233 16.52 -16.49 15.07
C CYS A 233 17.22 -15.19 15.50
N ALA A 234 16.53 -14.05 15.44
CA ALA A 234 17.06 -12.77 15.92
C ALA A 234 17.37 -12.78 17.42
N ARG A 235 16.53 -13.45 18.23
CA ARG A 235 16.78 -13.63 19.66
C ARG A 235 18.03 -14.47 19.92
N THR A 236 18.21 -15.57 19.19
CA THR A 236 19.41 -16.40 19.28
C THR A 236 20.65 -15.59 18.89
N TRP A 237 20.63 -14.91 17.75
CA TRP A 237 21.71 -14.03 17.28
C TRP A 237 22.09 -12.98 18.35
N LEU A 238 21.10 -12.29 18.93
CA LEU A 238 21.34 -11.26 19.95
C LEU A 238 22.06 -11.85 21.17
N LEU A 239 21.53 -12.95 21.71
CA LEU A 239 22.06 -13.56 22.93
C LEU A 239 23.47 -14.12 22.73
N GLU A 240 23.74 -14.75 21.58
CA GLU A 240 25.07 -15.24 21.22
C GLU A 240 26.07 -14.10 21.07
N LYS A 241 25.70 -13.03 20.36
CA LYS A 241 26.58 -11.87 20.15
C LYS A 241 26.89 -11.11 21.45
N LEU A 242 25.89 -10.91 22.31
CA LEU A 242 26.10 -10.29 23.63
C LEU A 242 27.01 -11.15 24.53
N ALA A 243 26.89 -12.48 24.49
CA ALA A 243 27.76 -13.39 25.23
C ALA A 243 29.18 -13.41 24.65
N GLU A 244 29.36 -13.46 23.32
CA GLU A 244 30.67 -13.36 22.65
C GLU A 244 31.41 -12.06 23.02
N GLN A 245 30.68 -10.96 23.18
CA GLN A 245 31.24 -9.67 23.60
C GLN A 245 31.44 -9.54 25.12
N GLY A 246 31.07 -10.55 25.91
CA GLY A 246 31.17 -10.54 27.36
C GLY A 246 30.22 -9.58 28.07
N VAL A 247 29.16 -9.12 27.38
CA VAL A 247 28.13 -8.22 27.93
C VAL A 247 27.20 -8.99 28.89
N ILE A 248 26.92 -10.24 28.56
CA ILE A 248 26.15 -11.18 29.42
C ILE A 248 26.98 -12.44 29.71
N ASP A 249 26.79 -13.04 30.87
CA ASP A 249 27.49 -14.27 31.28
C ASP A 249 26.81 -15.57 30.81
N GLY A 250 25.70 -15.44 30.04
CA GLY A 250 24.95 -16.55 29.51
C GLY A 250 23.98 -17.22 30.50
N SER A 251 23.88 -16.74 31.74
CA SER A 251 22.87 -17.20 32.69
C SER A 251 21.44 -16.87 32.21
N ASP A 252 20.46 -17.70 32.64
CA ASP A 252 19.06 -17.49 32.23
C ASP A 252 18.51 -16.14 32.71
N ALA A 253 18.97 -15.63 33.83
CA ALA A 253 18.58 -14.32 34.35
C ALA A 253 19.06 -13.18 33.43
N GLN A 254 20.33 -13.22 32.98
CA GLN A 254 20.88 -12.20 32.07
C GLN A 254 20.32 -12.32 30.66
N LYS A 255 20.07 -13.54 30.17
CA LYS A 255 19.35 -13.75 28.90
C LYS A 255 17.94 -13.15 28.94
N ALA A 256 17.19 -13.40 30.02
CA ALA A 256 15.86 -12.85 30.21
C ALA A 256 15.87 -11.30 30.24
N GLU A 257 16.85 -10.70 30.92
CA GLU A 257 17.01 -9.25 30.98
C GLU A 257 17.39 -8.66 29.59
N ALA A 258 18.27 -9.33 28.84
CA ALA A 258 18.61 -8.93 27.49
C ALA A 258 17.37 -8.93 26.58
N ILE A 259 16.52 -9.97 26.65
CA ILE A 259 15.28 -10.01 25.86
C ILE A 259 14.37 -8.86 26.26
N ARG A 260 14.16 -8.60 27.55
CA ARG A 260 13.31 -7.48 28.03
C ARG A 260 13.80 -6.11 27.58
N LYS A 261 15.09 -5.92 27.37
CA LYS A 261 15.70 -4.65 26.95
C LYS A 261 15.77 -4.47 25.44
N HIS A 262 15.83 -5.56 24.70
CA HIS A 262 16.09 -5.52 23.25
C HIS A 262 14.90 -5.97 22.39
N PHE A 263 13.77 -6.39 22.99
CA PHE A 263 12.59 -6.80 22.25
C PHE A 263 11.34 -6.09 22.77
N VAL A 264 10.51 -5.64 21.83
CA VAL A 264 9.16 -5.14 22.05
C VAL A 264 8.22 -5.75 21.01
N ALA A 265 6.92 -5.73 21.26
CA ALA A 265 5.95 -6.36 20.37
C ALA A 265 4.85 -5.41 19.92
N VAL A 266 4.39 -5.58 18.69
CA VAL A 266 3.13 -5.05 18.19
C VAL A 266 2.17 -6.24 18.07
N SER A 267 1.38 -6.46 19.11
CA SER A 267 0.52 -7.63 19.24
C SER A 267 -0.58 -7.43 20.28
N THR A 268 -1.67 -8.20 20.14
CA THR A 268 -2.74 -8.31 21.14
C THR A 268 -2.68 -9.60 21.95
N ALA A 269 -1.79 -10.54 21.59
CA ALA A 269 -1.64 -11.84 22.25
C ALA A 269 -0.62 -11.75 23.39
N LEU A 270 -1.00 -11.09 24.49
CA LEU A 270 -0.09 -10.74 25.58
C LEU A 270 0.57 -11.96 26.25
N ASP A 271 -0.16 -13.06 26.41
CA ASP A 271 0.38 -14.29 26.98
C ASP A 271 1.52 -14.87 26.14
N LEU A 272 1.36 -14.89 24.81
CA LEU A 272 2.40 -15.35 23.89
C LEU A 272 3.60 -14.39 23.80
N VAL A 273 3.36 -13.10 23.99
CA VAL A 273 4.42 -12.07 24.09
C VAL A 273 5.25 -12.31 25.35
N GLU A 274 4.62 -12.59 26.50
CA GLU A 274 5.29 -12.91 27.76
C GLU A 274 6.08 -14.22 27.67
N ASP A 275 5.51 -15.26 27.07
CA ASP A 275 6.18 -16.55 26.82
C ASP A 275 7.45 -16.39 25.95
N PHE A 276 7.46 -15.42 25.04
CA PHE A 276 8.67 -15.09 24.27
C PHE A 276 9.76 -14.44 25.14
N GLY A 277 9.40 -13.84 26.26
CA GLY A 277 10.26 -13.13 27.21
C GLY A 277 10.15 -11.59 27.13
N ILE A 278 9.20 -11.05 26.39
CA ILE A 278 8.94 -9.61 26.29
C ILE A 278 7.99 -9.20 27.43
N ASP A 279 8.31 -8.09 28.11
CA ASP A 279 7.39 -7.53 29.11
C ASP A 279 6.08 -7.07 28.41
N PRO A 280 4.89 -7.57 28.80
CA PRO A 280 3.62 -7.18 28.20
C PRO A 280 3.33 -5.68 28.25
N LYS A 281 3.98 -4.93 29.16
CA LYS A 281 3.91 -3.45 29.16
C LYS A 281 4.52 -2.82 27.91
N ASN A 282 5.42 -3.53 27.23
CA ASN A 282 6.09 -3.13 25.99
C ASN A 282 5.43 -3.78 24.77
N ALA A 283 4.20 -4.28 24.90
CA ALA A 283 3.37 -4.70 23.79
C ALA A 283 2.39 -3.59 23.41
N PHE A 284 2.24 -3.33 22.11
CA PHE A 284 1.38 -2.31 21.54
C PHE A 284 0.32 -2.99 20.67
N GLY A 285 -0.94 -2.90 21.08
CA GLY A 285 -2.05 -3.57 20.40
C GLY A 285 -2.64 -2.74 19.25
N PHE A 286 -3.34 -3.41 18.35
CA PHE A 286 -4.25 -2.79 17.40
C PHE A 286 -5.45 -3.71 17.16
N TRP A 287 -6.50 -3.21 16.57
CA TRP A 287 -7.85 -3.80 16.67
C TRP A 287 -8.18 -4.74 15.51
N ASN A 288 -9.23 -5.55 15.69
CA ASN A 288 -9.71 -6.48 14.65
C ASN A 288 -10.35 -5.76 13.46
N TRP A 289 -10.82 -4.55 13.68
CA TRP A 289 -11.38 -3.69 12.63
C TRP A 289 -10.31 -2.96 11.79
N VAL A 290 -9.03 -3.25 12.01
CA VAL A 290 -7.91 -2.83 11.14
C VAL A 290 -7.38 -4.04 10.38
N GLY A 291 -7.52 -4.04 9.06
CA GLY A 291 -6.88 -5.01 8.17
C GLY A 291 -5.36 -4.79 8.10
N GLY A 292 -4.58 -5.86 7.86
CA GLY A 292 -3.11 -5.78 7.84
C GLY A 292 -2.58 -4.74 6.84
N ARG A 293 -3.07 -4.72 5.61
CA ARG A 293 -2.67 -3.77 4.56
C ARG A 293 -3.14 -2.33 4.75
N TYR A 294 -4.00 -2.10 5.76
CA TYR A 294 -4.51 -0.79 6.19
C TYR A 294 -3.98 -0.38 7.57
N SER A 295 -2.83 -0.92 8.03
CA SER A 295 -2.43 -0.81 9.42
C SER A 295 -1.20 0.05 9.67
N VAL A 296 -0.56 0.61 8.66
CA VAL A 296 0.70 1.37 8.81
C VAL A 296 0.56 2.58 9.74
N ASP A 297 -0.62 3.15 9.84
CA ASP A 297 -1.02 4.28 10.70
C ASP A 297 -1.48 3.86 12.10
N SER A 298 -1.47 2.55 12.41
CA SER A 298 -1.70 1.96 13.74
C SER A 298 -0.40 1.76 14.53
N ALA A 299 -0.46 0.94 15.59
CA ALA A 299 0.74 0.48 16.32
C ALA A 299 1.78 -0.23 15.42
N VAL A 300 1.39 -0.73 14.26
CA VAL A 300 2.31 -1.27 13.24
C VAL A 300 3.35 -0.23 12.80
N GLY A 301 3.01 1.06 12.83
CA GLY A 301 3.91 2.17 12.59
C GLY A 301 4.85 2.53 13.76
N LEU A 302 4.95 1.73 14.82
CA LEU A 302 5.82 2.01 15.96
C LEU A 302 7.28 2.29 15.56
N VAL A 303 7.82 1.51 14.63
CA VAL A 303 9.18 1.72 14.10
C VAL A 303 9.34 3.10 13.45
N LEU A 304 8.31 3.59 12.75
CA LEU A 304 8.29 4.91 12.13
C LEU A 304 8.26 6.01 13.20
N ALA A 305 7.39 5.87 14.21
CA ALA A 305 7.29 6.81 15.32
C ALA A 305 8.59 6.87 16.14
N ILE A 306 9.34 5.76 16.28
CA ILE A 306 10.66 5.76 16.91
C ILE A 306 11.67 6.54 16.05
N VAL A 307 11.74 6.29 14.75
CA VAL A 307 12.76 6.90 13.88
C VAL A 307 12.46 8.37 13.62
N PHE A 308 11.24 8.71 13.26
CA PHE A 308 10.87 10.07 12.86
C PHE A 308 10.37 10.96 14.01
N GLY A 309 9.98 10.36 15.12
CA GLY A 309 9.42 11.04 16.29
C GLY A 309 7.91 11.15 16.28
N PRO A 310 7.30 11.30 17.48
CA PRO A 310 5.86 11.39 17.65
C PRO A 310 5.19 12.51 16.85
N GLN A 311 5.84 13.69 16.77
CA GLN A 311 5.29 14.82 16.03
C GLN A 311 5.13 14.53 14.54
N ARG A 312 6.17 14.00 13.89
CA ARG A 312 6.11 13.65 12.46
C ARG A 312 5.17 12.48 12.18
N PHE A 313 5.03 11.56 13.13
CA PHE A 313 4.02 10.52 13.03
C PHE A 313 2.60 11.10 13.13
N ALA A 314 2.36 12.09 13.98
CA ALA A 314 1.09 12.81 14.03
C ALA A 314 0.82 13.61 12.73
N GLU A 315 1.84 14.24 12.14
CA GLU A 315 1.73 14.88 10.82
C GLU A 315 1.37 13.85 9.72
N PHE A 316 1.96 12.67 9.77
CA PHE A 316 1.64 11.54 8.88
C PHE A 316 0.16 11.15 9.01
N LEU A 317 -0.34 10.95 10.22
CA LEU A 317 -1.76 10.68 10.48
C LEU A 317 -2.68 11.79 9.98
N SER A 318 -2.26 13.05 10.09
CA SER A 318 -3.06 14.19 9.64
C SER A 318 -3.29 14.21 8.12
N GLY A 319 -2.35 13.67 7.34
CA GLY A 319 -2.51 13.51 5.89
C GLY A 319 -3.65 12.56 5.54
N PHE A 320 -3.72 11.42 6.21
CA PHE A 320 -4.83 10.47 6.04
C PHE A 320 -6.17 11.11 6.43
N ASN A 321 -6.24 11.73 7.61
CA ASN A 321 -7.48 12.34 8.08
C ASN A 321 -8.02 13.38 7.11
N THR A 322 -7.14 14.14 6.46
CA THR A 322 -7.55 15.13 5.44
C THR A 322 -8.26 14.46 4.26
N VAL A 323 -7.76 13.31 3.80
CA VAL A 323 -8.41 12.56 2.71
C VAL A 323 -9.73 11.95 3.18
N ASP A 324 -9.76 11.42 4.40
CA ASP A 324 -10.99 10.83 4.97
C ASP A 324 -12.12 11.85 5.02
N GLU A 325 -11.84 13.05 5.53
CA GLU A 325 -12.84 14.12 5.61
C GLU A 325 -13.26 14.62 4.21
N TYR A 326 -12.31 14.71 3.28
CA TYR A 326 -12.62 15.08 1.90
C TYR A 326 -13.49 14.02 1.23
N PHE A 327 -13.11 12.74 1.32
CA PHE A 327 -13.84 11.61 0.72
C PHE A 327 -15.27 11.50 1.26
N LYS A 328 -15.42 11.71 2.57
CA LYS A 328 -16.72 11.64 3.26
C LYS A 328 -17.65 12.79 2.89
N ASN A 329 -17.13 14.01 2.82
CA ASN A 329 -17.95 15.21 2.82
C ASN A 329 -18.08 15.90 1.44
N THR A 330 -17.25 15.52 0.45
CA THR A 330 -17.30 16.10 -0.89
C THR A 330 -18.31 15.37 -1.77
N PRO A 331 -19.21 16.08 -2.47
CA PRO A 331 -20.17 15.44 -3.39
C PRO A 331 -19.47 14.60 -4.46
N LEU A 332 -20.06 13.46 -4.86
CA LEU A 332 -19.47 12.48 -5.78
C LEU A 332 -18.82 13.10 -7.01
N ARG A 333 -19.53 14.00 -7.71
CA ARG A 333 -19.05 14.62 -8.98
C ARG A 333 -17.89 15.62 -8.80
N GLN A 334 -17.56 15.99 -7.56
CA GLN A 334 -16.46 16.89 -7.21
C GLN A 334 -15.37 16.17 -6.42
N ASN A 335 -15.59 14.91 -6.08
CA ASN A 335 -14.70 14.11 -5.24
C ASN A 335 -13.66 13.40 -6.11
N VAL A 336 -12.45 13.97 -6.19
CA VAL A 336 -11.39 13.43 -7.04
C VAL A 336 -11.00 12.00 -6.68
N VAL A 337 -11.09 11.63 -5.40
CA VAL A 337 -10.82 10.27 -4.91
C VAL A 337 -11.81 9.28 -5.53
N THR A 338 -13.09 9.63 -5.47
CA THR A 338 -14.16 8.85 -6.10
C THR A 338 -13.98 8.76 -7.61
N LEU A 339 -13.70 9.90 -8.27
CA LEU A 339 -13.50 9.95 -9.72
C LEU A 339 -12.32 9.07 -10.18
N MET A 340 -11.22 9.03 -9.42
CA MET A 340 -10.07 8.15 -9.74
C MET A 340 -10.45 6.67 -9.65
N GLY A 341 -11.13 6.24 -8.58
CA GLY A 341 -11.59 4.85 -8.46
C GLY A 341 -12.58 4.46 -9.56
N LEU A 342 -13.49 5.36 -9.92
CA LEU A 342 -14.44 5.15 -11.02
C LEU A 342 -13.73 5.10 -12.39
N LEU A 343 -12.66 5.87 -12.60
CA LEU A 343 -11.85 5.78 -13.82
C LEU A 343 -11.12 4.43 -13.90
N ASN A 344 -10.68 3.85 -12.79
CA ASN A 344 -10.10 2.51 -12.79
C ASN A 344 -11.14 1.46 -13.22
N VAL A 345 -12.37 1.54 -12.68
CA VAL A 345 -13.49 0.70 -13.14
C VAL A 345 -13.76 0.89 -14.64
N TRP A 346 -13.73 2.13 -15.14
CA TRP A 346 -13.87 2.47 -16.56
C TRP A 346 -12.83 1.74 -17.42
N TYR A 347 -11.57 1.79 -17.03
CA TYR A 347 -10.49 1.12 -17.77
C TYR A 347 -10.56 -0.40 -17.70
N VAL A 348 -10.79 -0.95 -16.51
CA VAL A 348 -10.86 -2.42 -16.32
C VAL A 348 -12.02 -3.03 -17.09
N ASN A 349 -13.19 -2.41 -17.02
CA ASN A 349 -14.44 -3.04 -17.48
C ASN A 349 -14.81 -2.68 -18.91
N PHE A 350 -14.47 -1.50 -19.40
CA PHE A 350 -14.83 -1.06 -20.76
C PHE A 350 -13.65 -1.10 -21.71
N PHE A 351 -12.45 -0.67 -21.30
CA PHE A 351 -11.24 -0.80 -22.12
C PHE A 351 -10.56 -2.16 -21.99
N GLY A 352 -10.91 -2.94 -20.99
CA GLY A 352 -10.30 -4.25 -20.73
C GLY A 352 -8.88 -4.18 -20.21
N ALA A 353 -8.47 -3.05 -19.61
CA ALA A 353 -7.16 -2.89 -19.00
C ALA A 353 -6.96 -3.95 -17.90
N ALA A 354 -5.86 -4.69 -17.98
CA ALA A 354 -5.53 -5.73 -17.02
C ALA A 354 -4.52 -5.27 -15.96
N SER A 355 -3.95 -4.09 -16.13
CA SER A 355 -2.97 -3.53 -15.20
C SER A 355 -3.05 -2.01 -15.14
N HIS A 356 -2.56 -1.46 -14.03
CA HIS A 356 -2.44 -0.05 -13.74
C HIS A 356 -1.00 0.25 -13.30
N ALA A 357 -0.34 1.20 -13.97
CA ALA A 357 1.03 1.56 -13.63
C ALA A 357 1.05 2.74 -12.64
N VAL A 358 1.89 2.65 -11.61
CA VAL A 358 2.15 3.76 -10.68
C VAL A 358 3.62 4.15 -10.82
N LEU A 359 3.85 5.36 -11.32
CA LEU A 359 5.14 5.83 -11.81
C LEU A 359 5.61 7.05 -11.02
N PRO A 360 6.17 6.86 -9.81
CA PRO A 360 6.62 7.97 -8.99
C PRO A 360 7.92 8.57 -9.54
N TYR A 361 7.87 9.83 -9.96
CA TYR A 361 9.05 10.65 -10.22
C TYR A 361 9.56 11.20 -8.91
N SER A 362 10.00 10.28 -8.06
CA SER A 362 10.61 10.49 -6.76
C SER A 362 11.32 9.22 -6.33
N GLN A 363 12.66 9.27 -6.15
CA GLN A 363 13.44 8.10 -5.72
C GLN A 363 12.96 7.56 -4.37
N TYR A 364 12.56 8.42 -3.46
CA TYR A 364 12.06 8.02 -2.15
C TYR A 364 10.73 7.26 -2.18
N LEU A 365 9.98 7.33 -3.29
CA LEU A 365 8.74 6.55 -3.48
C LEU A 365 8.95 5.24 -4.26
N HIS A 366 10.19 4.76 -4.44
CA HIS A 366 10.46 3.53 -5.18
C HIS A 366 9.75 2.29 -4.62
N ARG A 367 9.42 2.27 -3.30
CA ARG A 367 8.64 1.19 -2.67
C ARG A 367 7.13 1.39 -2.73
N PHE A 368 6.65 2.56 -3.17
CA PHE A 368 5.22 2.87 -3.19
C PHE A 368 4.42 1.95 -4.12
N PRO A 369 4.86 1.64 -5.36
CA PRO A 369 4.15 0.66 -6.20
C PRO A 369 4.04 -0.73 -5.56
N ALA A 370 5.09 -1.21 -4.87
CA ALA A 370 5.07 -2.50 -4.19
C ALA A 370 4.12 -2.52 -2.97
N TYR A 371 3.99 -1.40 -2.26
CA TYR A 371 2.98 -1.25 -1.21
C TYR A 371 1.55 -1.33 -1.79
N LEU A 372 1.31 -0.63 -2.90
CA LEU A 372 0.01 -0.63 -3.57
C LEU A 372 -0.36 -2.00 -4.14
N GLN A 373 0.60 -2.86 -4.49
CA GLN A 373 0.32 -4.23 -4.90
C GLN A 373 -0.49 -4.97 -3.83
N GLN A 374 -0.08 -4.90 -2.57
CA GLN A 374 -0.85 -5.52 -1.50
C GLN A 374 -2.15 -4.76 -1.24
N LEU A 375 -2.08 -3.44 -1.12
CA LEU A 375 -3.25 -2.63 -0.81
C LEU A 375 -4.41 -2.88 -1.78
N THR A 376 -4.16 -2.89 -3.09
CA THR A 376 -5.20 -2.98 -4.11
C THR A 376 -5.51 -4.42 -4.51
N MET A 377 -4.47 -5.23 -4.79
CA MET A 377 -4.67 -6.57 -5.37
C MET A 377 -5.20 -7.58 -4.33
N GLU A 378 -4.77 -7.49 -3.07
CA GLU A 378 -5.32 -8.32 -1.99
C GLU A 378 -6.73 -7.88 -1.63
N SER A 379 -7.05 -6.60 -1.76
CA SER A 379 -8.39 -6.07 -1.53
C SER A 379 -9.37 -6.46 -2.64
N ASN A 380 -9.00 -6.23 -3.89
CA ASN A 380 -9.93 -6.28 -5.02
C ASN A 380 -9.72 -7.46 -5.98
N GLY A 381 -8.71 -8.29 -5.76
CA GLY A 381 -8.49 -9.51 -6.54
C GLY A 381 -9.47 -10.62 -6.15
N LYS A 382 -10.77 -10.44 -6.38
CA LYS A 382 -11.83 -11.33 -5.92
C LYS A 382 -12.86 -11.62 -7.00
N SER A 383 -13.47 -12.81 -6.93
CA SER A 383 -14.48 -13.30 -7.87
C SER A 383 -15.87 -13.50 -7.23
N THR A 384 -16.00 -13.14 -5.95
CA THR A 384 -17.24 -13.34 -5.17
C THR A 384 -17.66 -12.03 -4.53
N ARG A 385 -18.93 -11.68 -4.63
CA ARG A 385 -19.52 -10.51 -3.95
C ARG A 385 -19.65 -10.76 -2.46
N TRP A 386 -19.83 -9.69 -1.68
CA TRP A 386 -19.95 -9.79 -0.22
C TRP A 386 -21.24 -10.48 0.27
N ASP A 387 -22.18 -10.80 -0.62
CA ASP A 387 -23.37 -11.65 -0.34
C ASP A 387 -23.16 -13.12 -0.74
N GLY A 388 -21.97 -13.50 -1.22
CA GLY A 388 -21.63 -14.84 -1.65
C GLY A 388 -21.97 -15.15 -3.11
N THR A 389 -22.57 -14.22 -3.86
CA THR A 389 -22.85 -14.42 -5.29
C THR A 389 -21.61 -14.21 -6.15
N ALA A 390 -21.57 -14.82 -7.33
CA ALA A 390 -20.45 -14.66 -8.25
C ALA A 390 -20.43 -13.26 -8.88
N VAL A 391 -19.24 -12.69 -9.06
CA VAL A 391 -19.06 -11.47 -9.83
C VAL A 391 -19.27 -11.75 -11.32
N THR A 392 -19.92 -10.84 -12.02
CA THR A 392 -20.26 -10.95 -13.46
C THR A 392 -19.39 -10.09 -14.36
N SER A 393 -18.54 -9.24 -13.79
CA SER A 393 -17.58 -8.37 -14.46
C SER A 393 -16.13 -8.77 -14.13
N LYS A 394 -15.15 -8.12 -14.78
CA LYS A 394 -13.74 -8.18 -14.32
C LYS A 394 -13.60 -7.39 -13.03
N THR A 395 -12.72 -7.84 -12.15
CA THR A 395 -12.35 -7.19 -10.89
C THR A 395 -10.85 -7.17 -10.72
N GLY A 396 -10.33 -6.14 -10.10
CA GLY A 396 -8.92 -6.04 -9.70
C GLY A 396 -7.97 -6.05 -10.89
N GLU A 397 -7.27 -4.98 -11.10
CA GLU A 397 -6.14 -4.86 -12.01
C GLU A 397 -4.82 -5.11 -11.30
N ILE A 398 -3.79 -5.45 -12.06
CA ILE A 398 -2.44 -5.64 -11.55
C ILE A 398 -1.79 -4.27 -11.36
N PHE A 399 -1.57 -3.86 -10.12
CA PHE A 399 -0.77 -2.68 -9.80
C PHE A 399 0.72 -3.00 -9.91
N TRP A 400 1.46 -2.12 -10.59
CA TRP A 400 2.91 -2.26 -10.77
C TRP A 400 3.54 -0.91 -11.10
N GLY A 401 4.85 -0.82 -11.01
CA GLY A 401 5.54 0.41 -11.38
C GLY A 401 6.97 0.46 -10.89
N GLU A 402 7.66 1.51 -11.28
CA GLU A 402 9.04 1.82 -10.93
C GLU A 402 9.22 3.33 -10.88
N ALA A 403 10.21 3.79 -10.12
CA ALA A 403 10.53 5.20 -10.07
C ALA A 403 10.98 5.74 -11.44
N GLY A 404 10.46 6.90 -11.84
CA GLY A 404 11.06 7.68 -12.94
C GLY A 404 12.41 8.25 -12.50
N THR A 405 13.38 8.36 -13.38
CA THR A 405 13.40 8.10 -14.83
C THR A 405 13.74 6.64 -15.18
N ASN A 406 14.09 5.78 -14.21
CA ASN A 406 14.47 4.39 -14.44
C ASN A 406 13.44 3.63 -15.25
N GLY A 407 12.15 3.74 -14.91
CA GLY A 407 11.05 3.10 -15.63
C GLY A 407 11.02 3.41 -17.12
N GLN A 408 11.43 4.65 -17.53
CA GLN A 408 11.51 5.04 -18.94
C GLN A 408 12.46 4.14 -19.75
N HIS A 409 13.52 3.66 -19.10
CA HIS A 409 14.53 2.82 -19.71
C HIS A 409 14.27 1.32 -19.54
N ALA A 410 13.17 0.95 -18.88
CA ALA A 410 12.82 -0.43 -18.60
C ALA A 410 11.59 -0.91 -19.40
N PHE A 411 10.46 -0.22 -19.33
CA PHE A 411 9.18 -0.73 -19.85
C PHE A 411 8.31 0.31 -20.58
N TYR A 412 8.71 1.55 -20.70
CA TYR A 412 7.89 2.58 -21.38
C TYR A 412 7.65 2.28 -22.86
N GLN A 413 8.49 1.47 -23.50
CA GLN A 413 8.24 0.95 -24.83
C GLN A 413 6.84 0.30 -24.93
N LEU A 414 6.47 -0.53 -23.94
CA LEU A 414 5.15 -1.18 -23.88
C LEU A 414 4.03 -0.16 -23.68
N ILE A 415 4.22 0.83 -22.79
CA ILE A 415 3.18 1.82 -22.49
C ILE A 415 2.92 2.70 -23.71
N HIS A 416 3.97 3.14 -24.42
CA HIS A 416 3.85 4.01 -25.60
C HIS A 416 3.31 3.31 -26.84
N GLN A 417 3.87 2.16 -27.21
CA GLN A 417 3.64 1.50 -28.49
C GLN A 417 3.08 0.08 -28.38
N GLY A 418 2.82 -0.41 -27.17
CA GLY A 418 2.17 -1.70 -26.99
C GLY A 418 0.70 -1.69 -27.42
N THR A 419 0.12 -2.87 -27.59
CA THR A 419 -1.27 -3.05 -28.04
C THR A 419 -2.30 -2.98 -26.92
N GLN A 420 -1.84 -2.95 -25.65
CA GLN A 420 -2.69 -2.88 -24.47
C GLN A 420 -2.82 -1.44 -23.96
N ILE A 421 -3.99 -1.10 -23.45
CA ILE A 421 -4.18 0.13 -22.68
C ILE A 421 -3.70 -0.13 -21.25
N ILE A 422 -2.81 0.71 -20.78
CA ILE A 422 -2.27 0.69 -19.42
C ILE A 422 -2.49 2.09 -18.84
N PRO A 423 -3.53 2.30 -18.02
CA PRO A 423 -3.67 3.52 -17.24
C PRO A 423 -2.46 3.72 -16.33
N ALA A 424 -2.03 4.96 -16.15
CA ALA A 424 -0.83 5.23 -15.38
C ALA A 424 -0.98 6.49 -14.51
N ASP A 425 -0.62 6.36 -13.23
CA ASP A 425 -0.50 7.47 -12.30
C ASP A 425 0.94 7.95 -12.24
N PHE A 426 1.17 9.19 -12.60
CA PHE A 426 2.45 9.87 -12.52
C PHE A 426 2.48 10.74 -11.27
N ILE A 427 3.40 10.46 -10.34
CA ILE A 427 3.51 11.18 -9.06
C ILE A 427 4.83 11.94 -9.03
N ALA A 428 4.80 13.25 -8.77
CA ALA A 428 6.02 14.06 -8.64
C ALA A 428 5.82 15.18 -7.62
N PHE A 429 6.93 15.86 -7.26
CA PHE A 429 6.93 16.95 -6.29
C PHE A 429 7.68 18.16 -6.81
N VAL A 430 7.17 19.36 -6.49
CA VAL A 430 7.81 20.63 -6.84
C VAL A 430 9.17 20.77 -6.18
N ASN A 431 9.28 20.39 -4.91
CA ASN A 431 10.50 20.53 -4.12
C ASN A 431 11.16 19.16 -3.89
N THR A 432 12.48 19.15 -3.90
CA THR A 432 13.30 17.96 -3.63
C THR A 432 14.06 18.09 -2.30
N ALA A 433 14.35 16.97 -1.65
CA ALA A 433 15.16 16.94 -0.44
C ALA A 433 16.65 17.28 -0.68
N PHE A 434 17.13 17.14 -1.93
CA PHE A 434 18.52 17.42 -2.30
C PHE A 434 18.57 18.33 -3.52
N ALA A 435 19.04 19.57 -3.32
CA ALA A 435 19.33 20.49 -4.41
C ALA A 435 20.70 20.13 -5.03
N THR A 436 20.70 19.79 -6.31
CA THR A 436 21.93 19.45 -7.06
C THR A 436 21.96 20.21 -8.38
N LYS A 437 23.13 20.73 -8.74
CA LYS A 437 23.37 21.43 -10.00
C LYS A 437 24.44 20.73 -10.82
N ASP A 438 24.27 20.72 -12.14
CA ASP A 438 25.29 20.40 -13.12
C ASP A 438 25.63 21.70 -13.87
N ALA A 439 26.74 22.34 -13.52
CA ALA A 439 27.05 23.72 -13.87
C ALA A 439 25.91 24.68 -13.46
N ASP A 440 25.25 25.31 -14.44
CA ASP A 440 24.10 26.21 -14.21
C ASP A 440 22.74 25.51 -14.28
N LEU A 441 22.71 24.21 -14.63
CA LEU A 441 21.49 23.42 -14.77
C LEU A 441 21.02 22.93 -13.42
N ASP A 442 19.75 23.17 -13.07
CA ASP A 442 19.07 22.53 -11.95
C ASP A 442 18.68 21.09 -12.34
N VAL A 443 19.26 20.11 -11.64
CA VAL A 443 19.02 18.69 -11.93
C VAL A 443 17.58 18.28 -11.64
N HIS A 444 16.91 18.93 -10.66
CA HIS A 444 15.52 18.65 -10.37
C HIS A 444 14.58 19.19 -11.47
N GLU A 445 14.86 20.36 -12.02
CA GLU A 445 14.11 20.89 -13.19
C GLU A 445 14.27 19.97 -14.41
N LEU A 446 15.48 19.49 -14.68
CA LEU A 446 15.73 18.49 -15.73
C LEU A 446 14.95 17.20 -15.46
N PHE A 447 14.91 16.73 -14.23
CA PHE A 447 14.15 15.56 -13.83
C PHE A 447 12.64 15.76 -14.04
N LEU A 448 12.07 16.88 -13.59
CA LEU A 448 10.66 17.22 -13.78
C LEU A 448 10.27 17.41 -15.25
N SER A 449 11.21 17.87 -16.10
CA SER A 449 10.95 17.98 -17.54
C SER A 449 10.59 16.62 -18.16
N ASN A 450 11.16 15.52 -17.65
CA ASN A 450 10.81 14.17 -18.07
C ASN A 450 9.38 13.78 -17.63
N PHE A 451 8.99 14.11 -16.40
CA PHE A 451 7.61 13.89 -15.92
C PHE A 451 6.60 14.58 -16.84
N PHE A 452 6.81 15.86 -17.17
CA PHE A 452 5.93 16.61 -18.06
C PHE A 452 5.96 16.07 -19.51
N ALA A 453 7.14 15.72 -20.01
CA ALA A 453 7.32 15.21 -21.36
C ALA A 453 6.65 13.86 -21.57
N GLN A 454 6.76 12.94 -20.60
CA GLN A 454 6.18 11.60 -20.72
C GLN A 454 4.65 11.63 -20.72
N THR A 455 4.02 12.36 -19.80
CA THR A 455 2.56 12.49 -19.78
C THR A 455 2.03 13.18 -21.05
N LYS A 456 2.78 14.15 -21.61
CA LYS A 456 2.45 14.79 -22.89
C LYS A 456 2.59 13.83 -24.07
N ALA A 457 3.68 13.07 -24.14
CA ALA A 457 3.94 12.13 -25.23
C ALA A 457 2.93 10.97 -25.24
N LEU A 458 2.58 10.45 -24.06
CA LEU A 458 1.57 9.40 -23.90
C LEU A 458 0.19 9.88 -24.37
N ALA A 459 -0.20 11.11 -24.03
CA ALA A 459 -1.50 11.65 -24.41
C ALA A 459 -1.61 11.96 -25.91
N PHE A 460 -0.62 12.64 -26.49
CA PHE A 460 -0.74 13.24 -27.82
C PHE A 460 0.00 12.48 -28.92
N GLY A 461 0.95 11.66 -28.59
CA GLY A 461 1.70 10.84 -29.53
C GLY A 461 2.50 11.65 -30.56
N LYS A 462 2.79 10.99 -31.70
CA LYS A 462 3.49 11.55 -32.87
C LYS A 462 2.98 10.85 -34.12
N THR A 463 2.44 11.63 -35.06
CA THR A 463 1.80 11.11 -36.27
C THR A 463 2.82 10.63 -37.31
N ALA A 464 2.36 9.83 -38.28
CA ALA A 464 3.18 9.39 -39.40
C ALA A 464 3.73 10.57 -40.24
N ASP A 465 2.95 11.64 -40.41
CA ASP A 465 3.38 12.82 -41.15
C ASP A 465 4.46 13.61 -40.41
N GLU A 466 4.34 13.74 -39.09
CA GLU A 466 5.39 14.33 -38.24
C GLU A 466 6.69 13.49 -38.30
N VAL A 467 6.59 12.15 -38.30
CA VAL A 467 7.73 11.25 -38.46
C VAL A 467 8.37 11.39 -39.86
N ARG A 468 7.59 11.51 -40.92
CA ARG A 468 8.09 11.76 -42.29
C ARG A 468 8.80 13.09 -42.41
N ALA A 469 8.24 14.14 -41.80
CA ALA A 469 8.83 15.48 -41.81
C ALA A 469 10.22 15.54 -41.15
N GLU A 470 10.55 14.56 -40.27
CA GLU A 470 11.89 14.41 -39.70
C GLU A 470 12.89 13.73 -40.64
N GLY A 471 12.49 13.38 -41.86
CA GLY A 471 13.35 12.67 -42.82
C GLY A 471 13.47 11.17 -42.60
N THR A 472 12.53 10.56 -41.84
CA THR A 472 12.50 9.12 -41.62
C THR A 472 12.20 8.36 -42.90
N PRO A 473 13.02 7.32 -43.28
CA PRO A 473 12.72 6.47 -44.43
C PRO A 473 11.33 5.83 -44.32
N GLU A 474 10.58 5.72 -45.42
CA GLU A 474 9.18 5.27 -45.39
C GLU A 474 8.98 3.91 -44.70
N TRP A 475 9.90 2.96 -44.89
CA TRP A 475 9.83 1.63 -44.28
C TRP A 475 9.99 1.65 -42.74
N MET A 476 10.51 2.74 -42.19
CA MET A 476 10.65 2.94 -40.72
C MET A 476 9.54 3.81 -40.13
N VAL A 477 8.73 4.49 -40.93
CA VAL A 477 7.74 5.44 -40.43
C VAL A 477 6.80 4.83 -39.41
N SER A 478 6.21 3.67 -39.73
CA SER A 478 5.27 2.99 -38.84
C SER A 478 5.90 2.58 -37.48
N ALA A 479 7.17 2.24 -37.46
CA ALA A 479 7.89 1.88 -36.24
C ALA A 479 8.19 3.09 -35.32
N ARG A 480 8.13 4.31 -35.86
CA ARG A 480 8.40 5.55 -35.14
C ARG A 480 7.15 6.40 -34.85
N VAL A 481 5.97 5.91 -35.24
CA VAL A 481 4.69 6.52 -34.87
C VAL A 481 4.40 6.21 -33.41
N PHE A 482 3.91 7.21 -32.70
CA PHE A 482 3.35 7.08 -31.36
C PHE A 482 1.87 7.42 -31.45
N GLU A 483 1.01 6.45 -31.22
CA GLU A 483 -0.44 6.62 -31.39
C GLU A 483 -1.04 7.67 -30.45
N GLY A 484 -0.40 7.92 -29.28
CA GLY A 484 -1.00 8.72 -28.23
C GLY A 484 -2.17 7.98 -27.56
N ASN A 485 -3.11 8.72 -26.99
CA ASN A 485 -4.28 8.17 -26.29
C ASN A 485 -3.91 7.10 -25.24
N ARG A 486 -2.79 7.29 -24.57
CA ARG A 486 -2.37 6.50 -23.42
C ARG A 486 -2.76 7.28 -22.17
N PRO A 487 -3.73 6.78 -21.40
CA PRO A 487 -4.31 7.55 -20.31
C PRO A 487 -3.34 7.73 -19.15
N THR A 488 -3.27 8.96 -18.63
CA THR A 488 -2.46 9.27 -17.46
C THR A 488 -3.21 10.17 -16.49
N THR A 489 -3.03 9.92 -15.20
CA THR A 489 -3.34 10.84 -14.11
C THR A 489 -2.04 11.43 -13.58
N SER A 490 -1.97 12.76 -13.42
CA SER A 490 -0.81 13.41 -12.81
C SER A 490 -1.15 13.84 -11.39
N ILE A 491 -0.36 13.37 -10.42
CA ILE A 491 -0.47 13.73 -9.00
C ILE A 491 0.79 14.53 -8.65
N PHE A 492 0.66 15.86 -8.58
CA PHE A 492 1.79 16.77 -8.42
C PHE A 492 1.73 17.47 -7.07
N GLY A 493 2.60 17.05 -6.14
CA GLY A 493 2.65 17.56 -4.77
C GLY A 493 3.65 18.70 -4.60
N LYS A 494 3.50 19.49 -3.53
CA LYS A 494 4.46 20.56 -3.18
C LYS A 494 5.79 19.98 -2.74
N GLU A 495 5.77 19.02 -1.82
CA GLU A 495 6.96 18.31 -1.32
C GLU A 495 6.56 16.96 -0.72
N LEU A 496 7.50 16.00 -0.71
CA LEU A 496 7.33 14.72 -0.04
C LEU A 496 7.69 14.88 1.43
N ASN A 497 6.66 15.01 2.28
CA ASN A 497 6.77 15.16 3.74
C ASN A 497 5.85 14.15 4.46
N PRO A 498 5.87 14.04 5.81
CA PRO A 498 5.02 13.10 6.52
C PRO A 498 3.53 13.20 6.18
N ARG A 499 3.01 14.44 6.05
CA ARG A 499 1.61 14.66 5.67
C ARG A 499 1.34 14.18 4.24
N ALA A 500 2.24 14.46 3.29
CA ALA A 500 2.08 14.07 1.89
C ALA A 500 1.98 12.55 1.70
N ILE A 501 2.84 11.79 2.38
CA ILE A 501 2.79 10.32 2.25
C ILE A 501 1.52 9.75 2.89
N GLY A 502 1.04 10.32 4.01
CA GLY A 502 -0.26 9.97 4.59
C GLY A 502 -1.42 10.25 3.63
N THR A 503 -1.42 11.43 2.98
CA THR A 503 -2.40 11.80 1.95
C THR A 503 -2.37 10.83 0.78
N LEU A 504 -1.19 10.47 0.25
CA LEU A 504 -1.08 9.51 -0.87
C LEU A 504 -1.62 8.12 -0.49
N ILE A 505 -1.30 7.61 0.69
CA ILE A 505 -1.78 6.29 1.12
C ILE A 505 -3.30 6.30 1.23
N ALA A 506 -3.90 7.26 1.95
CA ALA A 506 -5.33 7.35 2.12
C ALA A 506 -6.09 7.55 0.79
N LEU A 507 -5.49 8.29 -0.16
CA LEU A 507 -6.02 8.43 -1.51
C LEU A 507 -6.25 7.05 -2.15
N TYR A 508 -5.23 6.17 -2.14
CA TYR A 508 -5.34 4.83 -2.72
C TYR A 508 -6.15 3.86 -1.87
N GLU A 509 -6.23 4.02 -0.55
CA GLU A 509 -7.16 3.25 0.29
C GLU A 509 -8.61 3.47 -0.14
N HIS A 510 -9.00 4.72 -0.35
CA HIS A 510 -10.36 5.05 -0.77
C HIS A 510 -10.61 4.77 -2.26
N ILE A 511 -9.64 4.92 -3.16
CA ILE A 511 -9.73 4.44 -4.55
C ILE A 511 -10.07 2.95 -4.56
N THR A 512 -9.33 2.14 -3.80
CA THR A 512 -9.56 0.70 -3.65
C THR A 512 -10.95 0.39 -3.09
N PHE A 513 -11.44 1.18 -2.13
CA PHE A 513 -12.80 1.05 -1.60
C PHE A 513 -13.85 1.34 -2.66
N VAL A 514 -13.70 2.42 -3.44
CA VAL A 514 -14.64 2.79 -4.52
C VAL A 514 -14.78 1.67 -5.54
N GLU A 515 -13.65 1.15 -6.02
CA GLU A 515 -13.61 0.01 -6.95
C GLU A 515 -14.34 -1.20 -6.38
N GLY A 516 -14.01 -1.57 -5.14
CA GLY A 516 -14.61 -2.73 -4.46
C GLY A 516 -16.12 -2.62 -4.31
N VAL A 517 -16.64 -1.42 -4.01
CA VAL A 517 -18.09 -1.19 -3.92
C VAL A 517 -18.75 -1.32 -5.29
N VAL A 518 -18.15 -0.76 -6.36
CA VAL A 518 -18.72 -0.88 -7.71
C VAL A 518 -18.77 -2.34 -8.16
N TRP A 519 -17.75 -3.13 -7.86
CA TRP A 519 -17.74 -4.57 -8.17
C TRP A 519 -18.57 -5.42 -7.19
N GLY A 520 -19.00 -4.85 -6.08
CA GLY A 520 -19.79 -5.52 -5.05
C GLY A 520 -19.00 -6.54 -4.23
N ILE A 521 -17.66 -6.42 -4.15
CA ILE A 521 -16.75 -7.36 -3.49
C ILE A 521 -16.35 -6.90 -2.08
N ASP A 522 -16.00 -7.86 -1.20
CA ASP A 522 -15.46 -7.55 0.12
C ASP A 522 -13.97 -7.22 0.00
N SER A 523 -13.63 -5.91 0.04
CA SER A 523 -12.25 -5.44 -0.10
C SER A 523 -11.40 -5.64 1.17
N PHE A 524 -11.95 -6.15 2.27
CA PHE A 524 -11.29 -6.12 3.58
C PHE A 524 -10.95 -7.50 4.16
N ASP A 525 -11.37 -8.59 3.50
CA ASP A 525 -10.91 -9.95 3.78
C ASP A 525 -9.75 -10.39 2.86
N GLN A 526 -9.20 -11.59 3.07
CA GLN A 526 -8.07 -12.14 2.29
C GLN A 526 -8.03 -13.68 2.26
N TRP A 527 -9.15 -14.34 2.01
CA TRP A 527 -9.24 -15.82 2.00
C TRP A 527 -8.29 -16.49 1.01
N GLY A 528 -7.93 -15.82 -0.09
CA GLY A 528 -7.05 -16.37 -1.13
C GLY A 528 -5.64 -16.74 -0.67
N VAL A 529 -5.16 -16.23 0.46
CA VAL A 529 -3.81 -16.52 0.99
C VAL A 529 -3.79 -17.69 2.00
N GLU A 530 -4.95 -18.26 2.37
CA GLU A 530 -5.02 -19.26 3.46
C GLU A 530 -4.64 -20.67 3.01
N LEU A 531 -5.02 -21.08 1.80
CA LEU A 531 -4.75 -22.43 1.29
C LEU A 531 -3.25 -22.73 1.21
N GLY A 532 -2.46 -21.80 0.67
CA GLY A 532 -1.00 -21.96 0.58
C GLY A 532 -0.33 -22.21 1.93
N LYS A 533 -0.76 -21.48 2.98
CA LYS A 533 -0.25 -21.67 4.35
C LYS A 533 -0.61 -23.05 4.92
N GLN A 534 -1.82 -23.54 4.64
CA GLN A 534 -2.23 -24.89 5.07
C GLN A 534 -1.41 -25.97 4.38
N LEU A 535 -1.21 -25.86 3.07
CA LEU A 535 -0.41 -26.82 2.29
C LEU A 535 1.06 -26.78 2.69
N ALA A 536 1.64 -25.61 2.96
CA ALA A 536 3.03 -25.51 3.42
C ALA A 536 3.26 -26.31 4.73
N LYS A 537 2.33 -26.24 5.68
CA LYS A 537 2.40 -27.05 6.92
C LYS A 537 2.31 -28.56 6.65
N GLN A 538 1.59 -28.98 5.63
CA GLN A 538 1.48 -30.40 5.24
C GLN A 538 2.71 -30.88 4.47
N ILE A 539 3.32 -30.01 3.63
CA ILE A 539 4.48 -30.34 2.81
C ILE A 539 5.78 -30.33 3.65
N PHE A 540 5.87 -29.50 4.69
CA PHE A 540 7.09 -29.39 5.49
C PHE A 540 7.60 -30.74 6.05
N PRO A 541 6.77 -31.63 6.65
CA PRO A 541 7.19 -32.98 7.03
C PRO A 541 7.64 -33.82 5.83
N ALA A 542 7.02 -33.66 4.66
CA ALA A 542 7.36 -34.42 3.45
C ALA A 542 8.79 -34.16 2.96
N ILE A 543 9.41 -33.04 3.33
CA ILE A 543 10.81 -32.74 3.00
C ILE A 543 11.77 -33.79 3.59
N HIS A 544 11.41 -34.42 4.72
CA HIS A 544 12.26 -35.35 5.46
C HIS A 544 11.68 -36.76 5.61
N ASN A 545 10.44 -37.01 5.16
CA ASN A 545 9.72 -38.25 5.38
C ASN A 545 9.12 -38.77 4.05
N ASP A 546 9.50 -40.00 3.64
CA ASP A 546 9.07 -40.60 2.36
C ASP A 546 7.58 -40.95 2.35
N GLU A 547 7.00 -41.38 3.48
CA GLU A 547 5.58 -41.69 3.56
C GLU A 547 4.73 -40.41 3.37
N GLU A 548 5.16 -39.30 3.93
CA GLU A 548 4.50 -38.01 3.75
C GLU A 548 4.71 -37.46 2.33
N LEU A 549 5.89 -37.72 1.74
CA LEU A 549 6.17 -37.33 0.35
C LEU A 549 5.28 -38.10 -0.62
N ALA A 550 5.07 -39.39 -0.41
CA ALA A 550 4.22 -40.21 -1.26
C ALA A 550 2.74 -39.76 -1.30
N LYS A 551 2.29 -38.95 -0.34
CA LYS A 551 0.94 -38.35 -0.31
C LYS A 551 0.80 -37.12 -1.19
N GLN A 552 1.91 -36.55 -1.66
CA GLN A 552 1.92 -35.34 -2.48
C GLN A 552 1.71 -35.67 -3.96
N ASP A 553 1.35 -34.67 -4.75
CA ASP A 553 1.30 -34.82 -6.21
C ASP A 553 2.69 -35.07 -6.81
N ALA A 554 2.72 -35.65 -8.02
CA ALA A 554 3.96 -36.06 -8.67
C ALA A 554 4.95 -34.91 -8.93
N SER A 555 4.47 -33.67 -9.15
CA SER A 555 5.32 -32.51 -9.35
C SER A 555 5.99 -32.11 -8.03
N THR A 556 5.25 -32.05 -6.96
CA THR A 556 5.78 -31.76 -5.61
C THR A 556 6.79 -32.83 -5.18
N GLN A 557 6.50 -34.12 -5.40
CA GLN A 557 7.44 -35.22 -5.12
C GLN A 557 8.76 -35.01 -5.88
N SER A 558 8.69 -34.73 -7.20
CA SER A 558 9.86 -34.50 -8.03
C SER A 558 10.74 -33.33 -7.55
N LEU A 559 10.11 -32.25 -7.16
CA LEU A 559 10.81 -31.06 -6.64
C LEU A 559 11.49 -31.33 -5.28
N VAL A 560 10.81 -32.02 -4.37
CA VAL A 560 11.38 -32.42 -3.07
C VAL A 560 12.54 -33.41 -3.28
N ASP A 561 12.42 -34.37 -4.18
CA ASP A 561 13.49 -35.30 -4.50
C ASP A 561 14.71 -34.60 -5.12
N PHE A 562 14.50 -33.61 -5.99
CA PHE A 562 15.58 -32.77 -6.50
C PHE A 562 16.28 -32.00 -5.38
N TYR A 563 15.51 -31.38 -4.49
CA TYR A 563 16.05 -30.68 -3.32
C TYR A 563 16.91 -31.61 -2.46
N ARG A 564 16.38 -32.78 -2.08
CA ARG A 564 17.08 -33.75 -1.23
C ARG A 564 18.41 -34.24 -1.83
N ARG A 565 18.44 -34.47 -3.16
CA ARG A 565 19.66 -34.93 -3.86
C ARG A 565 20.75 -33.86 -3.97
N ASN A 566 20.39 -32.59 -3.90
CA ASN A 566 21.32 -31.48 -4.16
C ASN A 566 21.63 -30.63 -2.92
N ARG A 567 20.97 -30.88 -1.80
CA ARG A 567 21.28 -30.20 -0.55
C ARG A 567 22.59 -30.72 0.00
N THR A 568 23.57 -29.80 0.24
CA THR A 568 24.87 -30.07 0.85
C THR A 568 24.80 -30.02 2.38
#